data_8175201daf3533d3ceb98446a7c6d7ab
#
_entry.id   8175201daf3533d3ceb98446a7c6d7ab
#
_cell.length_a   1.000
_cell.length_b   1.000
_cell.length_c   1.000
_cell.angle_alpha   90.00
_cell.angle_beta   90.00
_cell.angle_gamma   90.00
#
_symmetry.space_group_name_H-M   'P 1'
#
loop_
_entity.id
_entity.type
_entity.pdbx_description
1 polymer ?
#
loop_
_entity_poly.entity_id
_entity_poly.type
_entity_poly.pdbx_seq_one_letter_code
_entity_poly.pdbx_strand_id
1 'polypeptide(L)'
;MSAILLGVLPVFAMIALGWGLKASRFIPEVSWPPIERITYFVFYPGFLMPAVWKADFGSLSAGPLAIGAVGGMAAVALAVLLARPLIRLPDASYTSVFQGALRWNTFVFLPLAALVFGKAGAGLAAMIMGALIPAINVICVLVMSRWGEGQGGGWRMAARGLAQNPVLWGCAVGAVFNLLHVPKLPV
;
A
#
# COMPACT_ATOMS: atom_id res chain seq x y z
N MET A 1 3.92 -12.81 -23.37
CA MET A 1 3.09 -13.48 -22.34
C MET A 1 3.92 -14.22 -21.30
N SER A 2 4.98 -14.95 -21.67
CA SER A 2 5.85 -15.67 -20.70
C SER A 2 6.51 -14.77 -19.65
N ALA A 3 6.96 -13.58 -20.01
CA ALA A 3 7.61 -12.66 -19.11
C ALA A 3 6.68 -12.13 -17.99
N ILE A 4 5.43 -11.83 -18.32
CA ILE A 4 4.42 -11.41 -17.33
C ILE A 4 4.12 -12.54 -16.35
N LEU A 5 3.96 -13.78 -16.84
CA LEU A 5 3.75 -14.95 -16.01
C LEU A 5 4.93 -15.18 -15.05
N LEU A 6 6.18 -15.06 -15.53
CA LEU A 6 7.37 -15.19 -14.70
C LEU A 6 7.47 -14.11 -13.61
N GLY A 7 7.00 -12.89 -13.88
CA GLY A 7 6.96 -11.81 -12.87
C GLY A 7 5.89 -12.00 -11.80
N VAL A 8 4.79 -12.65 -12.14
CA VAL A 8 3.63 -12.82 -11.24
C VAL A 8 3.67 -14.15 -10.48
N LEU A 9 4.25 -15.21 -11.10
CA LEU A 9 4.32 -16.56 -10.54
C LEU A 9 4.91 -16.62 -9.13
N PRO A 10 6.04 -15.95 -8.79
CA PRO A 10 6.59 -16.00 -7.44
C PRO A 10 5.62 -15.48 -6.37
N VAL A 11 4.83 -14.45 -6.69
CA VAL A 11 3.83 -13.89 -5.75
C VAL A 11 2.71 -14.91 -5.51
N PHE A 12 2.20 -15.54 -6.55
CA PHE A 12 1.20 -16.60 -6.41
C PHE A 12 1.75 -17.83 -5.69
N ALA A 13 3.00 -18.21 -5.95
CA ALA A 13 3.65 -19.31 -5.23
C ALA A 13 3.75 -19.03 -3.73
N MET A 14 4.11 -17.79 -3.33
CA MET A 14 4.16 -17.38 -1.93
C MET A 14 2.77 -17.38 -1.28
N ILE A 15 1.73 -16.93 -2.00
CA ILE A 15 0.34 -16.98 -1.51
C ILE A 15 -0.11 -18.44 -1.33
N ALA A 16 0.16 -19.29 -2.32
CA ALA A 16 -0.17 -20.70 -2.25
C ALA A 16 0.57 -21.42 -1.11
N LEU A 17 1.85 -21.08 -0.90
CA LEU A 17 2.63 -21.59 0.23
C LEU A 17 2.02 -21.17 1.56
N GLY A 18 1.69 -19.88 1.73
CA GLY A 18 1.05 -19.37 2.94
C GLY A 18 -0.30 -20.03 3.21
N TRP A 19 -1.11 -20.21 2.16
CA TRP A 19 -2.36 -20.95 2.25
C TRP A 19 -2.14 -22.41 2.63
N GLY A 20 -1.18 -23.09 2.01
CA GLY A 20 -0.83 -24.48 2.30
C GLY A 20 -0.37 -24.67 3.74
N LEU A 21 0.48 -23.77 4.27
CA LEU A 21 0.93 -23.78 5.66
C LEU A 21 -0.26 -23.62 6.64
N LYS A 22 -1.22 -22.78 6.28
CA LYS A 22 -2.45 -22.61 7.08
C LYS A 22 -3.37 -23.83 6.97
N ALA A 23 -3.63 -24.32 5.77
CA ALA A 23 -4.52 -25.44 5.51
C ALA A 23 -3.98 -26.76 6.12
N SER A 24 -2.68 -27.00 6.07
CA SER A 24 -2.02 -28.15 6.67
C SER A 24 -1.92 -28.10 8.20
N ARG A 25 -2.28 -26.96 8.82
CA ARG A 25 -2.10 -26.68 10.25
C ARG A 25 -0.65 -26.84 10.74
N PHE A 26 0.32 -26.75 9.82
CA PHE A 26 1.75 -26.78 10.18
C PHE A 26 2.10 -25.64 11.14
N ILE A 27 1.47 -24.48 10.95
CA ILE A 27 1.52 -23.36 11.88
C ILE A 27 0.21 -23.35 12.66
N PRO A 28 0.24 -23.45 14.02
CA PRO A 28 -0.94 -23.36 14.84
C PRO A 28 -1.72 -22.05 14.61
N GLU A 29 -3.06 -22.11 14.64
CA GLU A 29 -3.90 -20.94 14.35
C GLU A 29 -3.61 -19.75 15.28
N VAL A 30 -3.26 -20.02 16.53
CA VAL A 30 -2.87 -19.02 17.52
C VAL A 30 -1.60 -18.23 17.16
N SER A 31 -0.76 -18.77 16.28
CA SER A 31 0.49 -18.11 15.87
C SER A 31 0.31 -17.09 14.75
N TRP A 32 -0.81 -17.13 14.02
CA TRP A 32 -1.06 -16.21 12.90
C TRP A 32 -1.17 -14.75 13.34
N PRO A 33 -1.97 -14.39 14.38
CA PRO A 33 -2.07 -12.99 14.79
C PRO A 33 -0.73 -12.35 15.22
N PRO A 34 0.16 -13.01 15.98
CA PRO A 34 1.51 -12.51 16.24
C PRO A 34 2.34 -12.31 14.98
N ILE A 35 2.30 -13.25 14.02
CA ILE A 35 3.03 -13.16 12.74
C ILE A 35 2.52 -11.95 11.94
N GLU A 36 1.21 -11.78 11.84
CA GLU A 36 0.59 -10.63 11.16
C GLU A 36 0.98 -9.31 11.82
N ARG A 37 1.01 -9.24 13.15
CA ARG A 37 1.45 -8.04 13.87
C ARG A 37 2.90 -7.68 13.60
N ILE A 38 3.82 -8.64 13.65
CA ILE A 38 5.23 -8.40 13.33
C ILE A 38 5.37 -7.95 11.88
N THR A 39 4.69 -8.62 10.97
CA THR A 39 4.68 -8.26 9.55
C THR A 39 4.19 -6.83 9.33
N TYR A 40 3.09 -6.45 9.97
CA TYR A 40 2.49 -5.13 9.81
C TYR A 40 3.28 -4.01 10.50
N PHE A 41 3.81 -4.25 11.72
CA PHE A 41 4.47 -3.20 12.50
C PHE A 41 5.97 -3.09 12.25
N VAL A 42 6.62 -4.14 11.74
CA VAL A 42 8.07 -4.17 11.55
C VAL A 42 8.45 -4.32 10.08
N PHE A 43 8.03 -5.42 9.45
CA PHE A 43 8.48 -5.71 8.08
C PHE A 43 7.90 -4.77 7.04
N TYR A 44 6.63 -4.40 7.16
CA TYR A 44 5.99 -3.54 6.18
C TYR A 44 6.55 -2.10 6.17
N PRO A 45 6.72 -1.41 7.31
CA PRO A 45 7.44 -0.14 7.36
C PRO A 45 8.89 -0.25 6.90
N GLY A 46 9.59 -1.32 7.31
CA GLY A 46 10.96 -1.60 6.89
C GLY A 46 11.12 -1.79 5.39
N PHE A 47 10.11 -2.34 4.72
CA PHE A 47 10.06 -2.47 3.26
C PHE A 47 9.76 -1.13 2.56
N LEU A 48 8.84 -0.33 3.14
CA LEU A 48 8.40 0.92 2.50
C LEU A 48 9.39 2.08 2.68
N MET A 49 10.06 2.15 3.84
CA MET A 49 11.04 3.20 4.12
C MET A 49 12.12 3.30 3.03
N PRO A 50 12.82 2.22 2.62
CA PRO A 50 13.79 2.29 1.55
C PRO A 50 13.17 2.65 0.18
N ALA A 51 11.95 2.23 -0.09
CA ALA A 51 11.27 2.54 -1.34
C ALA A 51 11.03 4.06 -1.49
N VAL A 52 10.58 4.72 -0.42
CA VAL A 52 10.39 6.18 -0.39
C VAL A 52 11.73 6.91 -0.34
N TRP A 53 12.67 6.45 0.48
CA TRP A 53 14.00 7.06 0.60
C TRP A 53 14.77 7.08 -0.72
N LYS A 54 14.71 5.97 -1.50
CA LYS A 54 15.42 5.84 -2.78
C LYS A 54 14.67 6.45 -3.96
N ALA A 55 13.40 6.85 -3.79
CA ALA A 55 12.62 7.45 -4.87
C ALA A 55 13.26 8.74 -5.37
N ASP A 56 13.27 8.93 -6.68
CA ASP A 56 13.79 10.14 -7.31
C ASP A 56 12.65 11.16 -7.52
N PHE A 57 12.36 11.92 -6.46
CA PHE A 57 11.37 12.99 -6.54
C PHE A 57 11.91 14.28 -7.20
N GLY A 58 13.22 14.35 -7.47
CA GLY A 58 13.87 15.49 -8.10
C GLY A 58 13.85 15.47 -9.63
N SER A 59 13.46 14.36 -10.26
CA SER A 59 13.39 14.29 -11.71
C SER A 59 12.26 15.14 -12.28
N LEU A 60 12.48 15.74 -13.46
CA LEU A 60 11.49 16.60 -14.15
C LEU A 60 10.14 15.89 -14.40
N SER A 61 10.14 14.58 -14.52
CA SER A 61 8.94 13.76 -14.71
C SER A 61 8.25 13.36 -13.40
N ALA A 62 8.91 13.51 -12.25
CA ALA A 62 8.41 13.07 -10.96
C ALA A 62 7.13 13.80 -10.54
N GLY A 63 7.11 15.13 -10.65
CA GLY A 63 5.97 15.94 -10.27
C GLY A 63 4.72 15.62 -11.07
N PRO A 64 4.72 15.73 -12.39
CA PRO A 64 3.57 15.40 -13.23
C PRO A 64 3.08 13.96 -13.05
N LEU A 65 4.01 12.99 -12.92
CA LEU A 65 3.65 11.60 -12.71
C LEU A 65 2.98 11.38 -11.35
N ALA A 66 3.52 11.95 -10.28
CA ALA A 66 2.93 11.87 -8.94
C ALA A 66 1.54 12.53 -8.89
N ILE A 67 1.39 13.72 -9.50
CA ILE A 67 0.10 14.43 -9.61
C ILE A 67 -0.90 13.58 -10.39
N GLY A 68 -0.51 13.03 -11.54
CA GLY A 68 -1.36 12.16 -12.35
C GLY A 68 -1.79 10.91 -11.60
N ALA A 69 -0.87 10.25 -10.91
CA ALA A 69 -1.15 9.06 -10.13
C ALA A 69 -2.07 9.34 -8.92
N VAL A 70 -1.77 10.39 -8.15
CA VAL A 70 -2.61 10.82 -7.00
C VAL A 70 -3.97 11.31 -7.50
N GLY A 71 -4.01 12.07 -8.58
CA GLY A 71 -5.26 12.55 -9.21
C GLY A 71 -6.15 11.41 -9.70
N GLY A 72 -5.57 10.42 -10.38
CA GLY A 72 -6.27 9.21 -10.81
C GLY A 72 -6.84 8.41 -9.64
N MET A 73 -6.02 8.22 -8.59
CA MET A 73 -6.47 7.58 -7.35
C MET A 73 -7.61 8.37 -6.70
N ALA A 74 -7.48 9.69 -6.60
CA ALA A 74 -8.51 10.55 -6.02
C ALA A 74 -9.81 10.49 -6.83
N ALA A 75 -9.73 10.41 -8.15
CA ALA A 75 -10.90 10.25 -9.02
C ALA A 75 -11.61 8.91 -8.76
N VAL A 76 -10.87 7.80 -8.62
CA VAL A 76 -11.44 6.49 -8.25
C VAL A 76 -12.07 6.55 -6.86
N ALA A 77 -11.37 7.14 -5.88
CA ALA A 77 -11.89 7.30 -4.53
C ALA A 77 -13.22 8.08 -4.53
N LEU A 78 -13.24 9.20 -5.26
CA LEU A 78 -14.45 10.03 -5.40
C LEU A 78 -15.57 9.26 -6.09
N ALA A 79 -15.29 8.53 -7.17
CA ALA A 79 -16.28 7.73 -7.87
C ALA A 79 -16.92 6.68 -6.94
N VAL A 80 -16.11 5.96 -6.14
CA VAL A 80 -16.63 4.98 -5.18
C VAL A 80 -17.41 5.64 -4.05
N LEU A 81 -17.01 6.82 -3.58
CA LEU A 81 -17.75 7.59 -2.57
C LEU A 81 -19.10 8.08 -3.13
N LEU A 82 -19.12 8.59 -4.34
CA LEU A 82 -20.36 9.03 -5.02
C LEU A 82 -21.30 7.86 -5.34
N ALA A 83 -20.75 6.68 -5.62
CA ALA A 83 -21.52 5.45 -5.81
C ALA A 83 -22.10 4.88 -4.51
N ARG A 84 -21.71 5.38 -3.32
CA ARG A 84 -22.17 4.85 -2.01
C ARG A 84 -23.69 4.70 -1.91
N PRO A 85 -24.53 5.66 -2.32
CA PRO A 85 -25.99 5.49 -2.26
C PRO A 85 -26.54 4.39 -3.17
N LEU A 86 -25.81 4.00 -4.22
CA LEU A 86 -26.17 2.91 -5.12
C LEU A 86 -25.72 1.55 -4.59
N ILE A 87 -24.71 1.52 -3.74
CA ILE A 87 -24.12 0.30 -3.16
C ILE A 87 -24.86 -0.04 -1.86
N ARG A 88 -25.80 -0.97 -1.95
CA ARG A 88 -26.62 -1.41 -0.81
C ARG A 88 -25.88 -2.45 0.07
N LEU A 89 -24.72 -2.07 0.59
CA LEU A 89 -23.93 -2.92 1.50
C LEU A 89 -23.91 -2.33 2.90
N PRO A 90 -23.77 -3.18 3.96
CA PRO A 90 -23.43 -2.70 5.29
C PRO A 90 -22.18 -1.83 5.28
N ASP A 91 -22.11 -0.86 6.18
CA ASP A 91 -21.03 0.13 6.21
C ASP A 91 -19.64 -0.52 6.31
N ALA A 92 -19.45 -1.53 7.16
CA ALA A 92 -18.20 -2.25 7.29
C ALA A 92 -17.79 -2.96 5.97
N SER A 93 -18.75 -3.59 5.27
CA SER A 93 -18.49 -4.22 3.97
C SER A 93 -18.16 -3.19 2.89
N TYR A 94 -18.80 -2.03 2.92
CA TYR A 94 -18.47 -0.93 2.02
C TYR A 94 -17.03 -0.44 2.19
N THR A 95 -16.51 -0.36 3.42
CA THR A 95 -15.10 0.02 3.62
C THR A 95 -14.14 -0.98 2.96
N SER A 96 -14.49 -2.26 2.92
CA SER A 96 -13.71 -3.28 2.22
C SER A 96 -13.75 -3.10 0.70
N VAL A 97 -14.93 -2.79 0.13
CA VAL A 97 -15.07 -2.48 -1.30
C VAL A 97 -14.25 -1.23 -1.65
N PHE A 98 -14.32 -0.18 -0.82
CA PHE A 98 -13.54 1.03 -1.01
C PHE A 98 -12.04 0.77 -1.03
N GLN A 99 -11.54 0.01 -0.05
CA GLN A 99 -10.13 -0.37 0.01
C GLN A 99 -9.73 -1.23 -1.20
N GLY A 100 -10.56 -2.19 -1.59
CA GLY A 100 -10.30 -3.04 -2.76
C GLY A 100 -10.23 -2.28 -4.08
N ALA A 101 -10.99 -1.17 -4.20
CA ALA A 101 -10.95 -0.32 -5.38
C ALA A 101 -9.68 0.55 -5.46
N LEU A 102 -9.07 0.91 -4.33
CA LEU A 102 -7.92 1.82 -4.29
C LEU A 102 -6.58 1.11 -4.13
N ARG A 103 -6.56 -0.05 -3.45
CA ARG A 103 -5.30 -0.74 -3.14
C ARG A 103 -4.92 -1.69 -4.27
N TRP A 104 -3.69 -1.56 -4.76
CA TRP A 104 -3.08 -2.53 -5.65
C TRP A 104 -2.12 -3.45 -4.89
N ASN A 105 -1.69 -4.51 -5.53
CA ASN A 105 -0.67 -5.39 -4.97
C ASN A 105 0.73 -4.86 -5.35
N THR A 106 1.41 -4.27 -4.38
CA THR A 106 2.76 -3.70 -4.52
C THR A 106 3.79 -4.74 -4.94
N PHE A 107 3.67 -5.97 -4.43
CA PHE A 107 4.61 -7.06 -4.74
C PHE A 107 4.47 -7.58 -6.18
N VAL A 108 3.32 -7.35 -6.82
CA VAL A 108 3.12 -7.62 -8.25
C VAL A 108 3.52 -6.41 -9.08
N PHE A 109 3.14 -5.21 -8.64
CA PHE A 109 3.31 -4.00 -9.43
C PHE A 109 4.78 -3.67 -9.71
N LEU A 110 5.64 -3.71 -8.69
CA LEU A 110 7.05 -3.32 -8.85
C LEU A 110 7.84 -4.30 -9.74
N PRO A 111 7.81 -5.62 -9.53
CA PRO A 111 8.48 -6.56 -10.43
C PRO A 111 7.93 -6.51 -11.86
N LEU A 112 6.63 -6.34 -12.03
CA LEU A 112 6.01 -6.25 -13.35
C LEU A 112 6.46 -5.00 -14.10
N ALA A 113 6.52 -3.85 -13.45
CA ALA A 113 7.03 -2.62 -14.02
C ALA A 113 8.51 -2.76 -14.43
N ALA A 114 9.33 -3.39 -13.58
CA ALA A 114 10.72 -3.68 -13.88
C ALA A 114 10.88 -4.62 -15.08
N LEU A 115 10.01 -5.61 -15.18
CA LEU A 115 10.05 -6.62 -16.26
C LEU A 115 9.63 -6.03 -17.60
N VAL A 116 8.58 -5.20 -17.62
CA VAL A 116 8.02 -4.64 -18.87
C VAL A 116 8.81 -3.43 -19.35
N PHE A 117 9.25 -2.56 -18.44
CA PHE A 117 9.89 -1.27 -18.77
C PHE A 117 11.34 -1.17 -18.29
N GLY A 118 11.93 -2.28 -17.81
CA GLY A 118 13.31 -2.31 -17.34
C GLY A 118 13.56 -1.46 -16.09
N LYS A 119 14.82 -1.04 -15.89
CA LYS A 119 15.22 -0.23 -14.72
C LYS A 119 14.47 1.09 -14.61
N ALA A 120 14.15 1.73 -15.75
CA ALA A 120 13.37 2.96 -15.76
C ALA A 120 11.95 2.73 -15.21
N GLY A 121 11.28 1.65 -15.63
CA GLY A 121 9.98 1.26 -15.12
C GLY A 121 9.97 0.98 -13.62
N ALA A 122 11.00 0.30 -13.12
CA ALA A 122 11.16 0.08 -11.68
C ALA A 122 11.29 1.40 -10.90
N GLY A 123 12.07 2.35 -11.42
CA GLY A 123 12.23 3.68 -10.82
C GLY A 123 10.92 4.47 -10.79
N LEU A 124 10.19 4.48 -11.90
CA LEU A 124 8.87 5.14 -11.99
C LEU A 124 7.85 4.47 -11.06
N ALA A 125 7.82 3.15 -11.00
CA ALA A 125 6.94 2.41 -10.09
C ALA A 125 7.26 2.72 -8.63
N ALA A 126 8.53 2.75 -8.23
CA ALA A 126 8.95 3.10 -6.87
C ALA A 126 8.50 4.53 -6.50
N MET A 127 8.61 5.47 -7.43
CA MET A 127 8.18 6.86 -7.24
C MET A 127 6.65 6.96 -7.08
N ILE A 128 5.88 6.29 -7.95
CA ILE A 128 4.42 6.21 -7.83
C ILE A 128 4.03 5.62 -6.48
N MET A 129 4.68 4.53 -6.07
CA MET A 129 4.43 3.90 -4.77
C MET A 129 4.72 4.85 -3.60
N GLY A 130 5.83 5.58 -3.66
CA GLY A 130 6.22 6.56 -2.65
C GLY A 130 5.17 7.67 -2.46
N ALA A 131 4.53 8.10 -3.54
CA ALA A 131 3.46 9.11 -3.50
C ALA A 131 2.10 8.52 -3.09
N LEU A 132 1.72 7.38 -3.67
CA LEU A 132 0.36 6.85 -3.52
C LEU A 132 0.15 6.06 -2.23
N ILE A 133 1.14 5.32 -1.72
CA ILE A 133 0.96 4.51 -0.52
C ILE A 133 0.56 5.35 0.70
N PRO A 134 1.22 6.47 1.03
CA PRO A 134 0.78 7.35 2.10
C PRO A 134 -0.63 7.91 1.86
N ALA A 135 -0.90 8.39 0.64
CA ALA A 135 -2.20 8.97 0.28
C ALA A 135 -3.35 7.98 0.43
N ILE A 136 -3.18 6.75 -0.10
CA ILE A 136 -4.18 5.68 0.04
C ILE A 136 -4.41 5.33 1.51
N ASN A 137 -3.35 5.21 2.31
CA ASN A 137 -3.52 4.88 3.72
C ASN A 137 -4.28 5.96 4.47
N VAL A 138 -4.00 7.24 4.22
CA VAL A 138 -4.75 8.37 4.80
C VAL A 138 -6.23 8.26 4.44
N ILE A 139 -6.54 8.15 3.14
CA ILE A 139 -7.93 8.10 2.67
C ILE A 139 -8.66 6.86 3.20
N CYS A 140 -8.04 5.69 3.16
CA CYS A 140 -8.64 4.47 3.70
C CYS A 140 -8.92 4.58 5.20
N VAL A 141 -8.00 5.13 6.00
CA VAL A 141 -8.22 5.34 7.44
C VAL A 141 -9.37 6.31 7.68
N LEU A 142 -9.47 7.40 6.92
CA LEU A 142 -10.58 8.34 7.01
C LEU A 142 -11.92 7.68 6.69
N VAL A 143 -11.99 6.88 5.63
CA VAL A 143 -13.20 6.15 5.25
C VAL A 143 -13.57 5.10 6.30
N MET A 144 -12.60 4.35 6.81
CA MET A 144 -12.82 3.38 7.88
C MET A 144 -13.27 4.04 9.19
N SER A 145 -12.76 5.21 9.53
CA SER A 145 -13.20 5.94 10.72
C SER A 145 -14.63 6.46 10.60
N ARG A 146 -15.16 6.61 9.38
CA ARG A 146 -16.52 7.08 9.12
C ARG A 146 -17.54 5.94 9.04
N TRP A 147 -17.17 4.81 8.45
CA TRP A 147 -18.08 3.70 8.15
C TRP A 147 -17.59 2.33 8.64
N GLY A 148 -16.43 2.23 9.30
CA GLY A 148 -15.93 0.97 9.86
C GLY A 148 -16.67 0.53 11.12
N GLU A 149 -16.41 -0.70 11.54
CA GLU A 149 -16.89 -1.22 12.82
C GLU A 149 -16.28 -0.43 13.98
N GLY A 150 -17.08 0.11 14.88
CA GLY A 150 -16.64 0.95 16.00
C GLY A 150 -17.17 2.38 15.90
N GLN A 151 -18.45 2.51 15.61
CA GLN A 151 -19.18 3.74 15.37
C GLN A 151 -18.84 4.91 16.30
N GLY A 152 -18.55 6.07 15.72
CA GLY A 152 -18.65 7.36 16.40
C GLY A 152 -17.33 8.06 16.74
N GLY A 153 -16.18 7.56 16.29
CA GLY A 153 -14.88 8.15 16.64
C GLY A 153 -14.53 9.48 15.97
N GLY A 154 -15.25 9.86 14.94
CA GLY A 154 -15.04 11.11 14.21
C GLY A 154 -13.58 11.39 13.86
N TRP A 155 -13.18 12.67 13.77
CA TRP A 155 -11.83 13.08 13.40
C TRP A 155 -10.74 12.65 14.40
N ARG A 156 -11.08 12.49 15.68
CA ARG A 156 -10.14 12.02 16.72
C ARG A 156 -9.71 10.58 16.50
N MET A 157 -10.65 9.70 16.12
CA MET A 157 -10.33 8.31 15.79
C MET A 157 -9.49 8.24 14.49
N ALA A 158 -9.85 9.04 13.50
CA ALA A 158 -9.06 9.15 12.27
C ALA A 158 -7.63 9.62 12.57
N ALA A 159 -7.46 10.71 13.34
CA ALA A 159 -6.15 11.22 13.72
C ALA A 159 -5.33 10.19 14.51
N ARG A 160 -5.96 9.48 15.45
CA ARG A 160 -5.30 8.39 16.20
C ARG A 160 -4.89 7.24 15.28
N GLY A 161 -5.78 6.82 14.37
CA GLY A 161 -5.50 5.78 13.39
C GLY A 161 -4.34 6.15 12.48
N LEU A 162 -4.25 7.40 12.03
CA LEU A 162 -3.12 7.91 11.23
C LEU A 162 -1.83 7.95 12.04
N ALA A 163 -1.88 8.50 13.28
CA ALA A 163 -0.73 8.59 14.16
C ALA A 163 -0.17 7.22 14.57
N GLN A 164 -1.00 6.22 14.66
CA GLN A 164 -0.62 4.84 15.02
C GLN A 164 -0.35 3.94 13.82
N ASN A 165 -0.44 4.47 12.59
CA ASN A 165 -0.24 3.67 11.38
C ASN A 165 1.25 3.49 11.08
N PRO A 166 1.82 2.28 11.24
CA PRO A 166 3.24 2.03 11.04
C PRO A 166 3.69 2.25 9.60
N VAL A 167 2.77 2.06 8.64
CA VAL A 167 3.03 2.30 7.21
C VAL A 167 3.34 3.77 6.96
N LEU A 168 2.56 4.69 7.57
CA LEU A 168 2.80 6.13 7.45
C LEU A 168 4.12 6.54 8.10
N TRP A 169 4.48 5.95 9.23
CA TRP A 169 5.77 6.19 9.87
C TRP A 169 6.94 5.73 9.00
N GLY A 170 6.85 4.52 8.41
CA GLY A 170 7.86 4.05 7.45
C GLY A 170 8.03 4.99 6.26
N CYS A 171 6.93 5.45 5.68
CA CYS A 171 6.96 6.42 4.59
C CYS A 171 7.51 7.79 5.03
N ALA A 172 7.14 8.29 6.22
CA ALA A 172 7.61 9.56 6.75
C ALA A 172 9.12 9.55 6.99
N VAL A 173 9.64 8.50 7.62
CA VAL A 173 11.09 8.34 7.83
C VAL A 173 11.82 8.25 6.49
N GLY A 174 11.30 7.47 5.53
CA GLY A 174 11.85 7.40 4.18
C GLY A 174 11.87 8.76 3.47
N ALA A 175 10.80 9.55 3.60
CA ALA A 175 10.73 10.89 3.04
C ALA A 175 11.73 11.87 3.70
N VAL A 176 11.88 11.81 5.01
CA VAL A 176 12.88 12.62 5.73
C VAL A 176 14.29 12.28 5.25
N PHE A 177 14.63 10.99 5.13
CA PHE A 177 15.93 10.56 4.63
C PHE A 177 16.18 10.98 3.17
N ASN A 178 15.13 10.96 2.35
CA ASN A 178 15.21 11.46 0.97
C ASN A 178 15.47 12.97 0.92
N LEU A 179 14.71 13.75 1.68
CA LEU A 179 14.84 15.22 1.75
C LEU A 179 16.18 15.67 2.34
N LEU A 180 16.69 14.97 3.34
CA LEU A 180 18.00 15.25 3.94
C LEU A 180 19.17 14.73 3.10
N HIS A 181 18.91 14.15 1.92
CA HIS A 181 19.90 13.57 1.02
C HIS A 181 20.82 12.55 1.73
N VAL A 182 20.29 11.81 2.69
CA VAL A 182 21.07 10.77 3.40
C VAL A 182 21.64 9.77 2.38
N PRO A 183 22.93 9.41 2.47
CA PRO A 183 23.55 8.49 1.52
C PRO A 183 22.77 7.19 1.39
N LYS A 184 22.43 6.82 0.15
CA LYS A 184 21.67 5.60 -0.13
C LYS A 184 22.56 4.41 0.14
N LEU A 185 22.18 3.55 1.09
CA LEU A 185 22.92 2.32 1.38
C LEU A 185 22.93 1.41 0.15
N PRO A 186 24.09 0.84 -0.21
CA PRO A 186 24.16 -0.20 -1.24
C PRO A 186 23.38 -1.42 -0.72
N VAL A 187 22.41 -1.87 -1.47
CA VAL A 187 21.66 -3.11 -1.26
C VAL A 187 21.83 -3.97 -2.49
#